data_61b44b39030c32c2caf82b857d7a1573
#
_entry.id   61b44b39030c32c2caf82b857d7a1573
#
_cell.length_a   1.000
_cell.length_b   1.000
_cell.length_c   1.000
_cell.angle_alpha   90.00
_cell.angle_beta   90.00
_cell.angle_gamma   90.00
#
_symmetry.space_group_name_H-M   'P 1'
#
loop_
_entity.id
_entity.type
_entity.pdbx_description
1 polymer ?
#
loop_
_entity_poly.entity_id
_entity_poly.type
_entity_poly.pdbx_seq_one_letter_code
_entity_poly.pdbx_strand_id
1 'polypeptide(L)'
;LRTLPARVYHLAEAANWPSIRRSGLLSTTALLDQAGVQGNKRERIERSQRLQHLVLPNGVQVRDQKPLPARALAACLVGMLPSEWYGLINSQVFFWLDMDRLNRQRLACGSRPQVVLVIDVERLVARYGERMALSRINSGNARRRPARRGRCTFVPYREWVNSGWSSETEGLGLCLRERSHPPAELTVAGDATDIMNCVTDIHRLSPGELLRSP
;
A
#
# COMPACT_ATOMS: atom_id res chain seq x y z
N LEU A 1 8.34 12.35 -20.90
CA LEU A 1 8.31 11.02 -20.25
C LEU A 1 7.80 11.17 -18.82
N ARG A 2 6.89 10.28 -18.40
CA ARG A 2 6.45 10.22 -17.00
C ARG A 2 7.55 9.55 -16.19
N THR A 3 7.97 10.20 -15.11
CA THR A 3 9.04 9.70 -14.25
C THR A 3 8.52 9.52 -12.81
N LEU A 4 9.01 8.49 -12.16
CA LEU A 4 8.84 8.31 -10.72
C LEU A 4 9.94 9.09 -9.97
N PRO A 5 9.73 9.41 -8.69
CA PRO A 5 10.81 9.94 -7.85
C PRO A 5 11.92 8.89 -7.71
N ALA A 6 13.15 9.33 -7.44
CA ALA A 6 14.28 8.41 -7.25
C ALA A 6 14.10 7.46 -6.06
N ARG A 7 13.29 7.86 -5.08
CA ARG A 7 13.06 7.10 -3.84
C ARG A 7 11.57 6.98 -3.55
N VAL A 8 11.18 5.82 -2.98
CA VAL A 8 9.86 5.57 -2.40
C VAL A 8 10.02 5.02 -0.99
N TYR A 9 8.94 5.04 -0.21
CA TYR A 9 9.01 4.79 1.22
C TYR A 9 8.00 3.72 1.63
N HIS A 10 8.46 2.75 2.43
CA HIS A 10 7.58 1.80 3.09
C HIS A 10 7.61 2.01 4.60
N LEU A 11 6.43 2.15 5.21
CA LEU A 11 6.27 2.31 6.66
C LEU A 11 5.72 1.03 7.27
N ALA A 12 6.45 0.44 8.20
CA ALA A 12 6.06 -0.78 8.92
C ALA A 12 6.13 -0.61 10.44
N GLU A 13 5.39 -1.45 11.18
CA GLU A 13 5.53 -1.55 12.62
C GLU A 13 6.95 -2.00 12.98
N ALA A 14 7.61 -1.36 13.94
CA ALA A 14 8.98 -1.71 14.31
C ALA A 14 9.12 -3.16 14.79
N ALA A 15 8.07 -3.71 15.40
CA ALA A 15 8.00 -5.11 15.81
C ALA A 15 8.10 -6.10 14.63
N ASN A 16 7.75 -5.67 13.41
CA ASN A 16 7.85 -6.51 12.21
C ASN A 16 9.27 -6.54 11.61
N TRP A 17 10.19 -5.71 12.09
CA TRP A 17 11.52 -5.61 11.53
C TRP A 17 12.28 -6.95 11.44
N PRO A 18 12.27 -7.84 12.45
CA PRO A 18 12.90 -9.14 12.33
C PRO A 18 12.32 -10.02 11.21
N SER A 19 11.01 -9.95 11.00
CA SER A 19 10.31 -10.65 9.90
C SER A 19 10.68 -10.07 8.55
N ILE A 20 10.70 -8.74 8.43
CA ILE A 20 11.07 -8.03 7.19
C ILE A 20 12.50 -8.36 6.77
N ARG A 21 13.44 -8.37 7.71
CA ARG A 21 14.83 -8.74 7.42
C ARG A 21 14.99 -10.17 6.90
N ARG A 22 14.17 -11.09 7.38
CA ARG A 22 14.26 -12.51 7.03
C ARG A 22 13.50 -12.84 5.75
N SER A 23 12.32 -12.24 5.55
CA SER A 23 11.37 -12.65 4.52
C SER A 23 11.04 -11.57 3.49
N GLY A 24 11.63 -10.37 3.62
CA GLY A 24 11.26 -9.22 2.81
C GLY A 24 9.93 -8.59 3.23
N LEU A 25 9.33 -7.80 2.32
CA LEU A 25 8.01 -7.25 2.51
C LEU A 25 6.97 -8.23 1.97
N LEU A 26 6.10 -8.68 2.86
CA LEU A 26 5.00 -9.57 2.53
C LEU A 26 3.68 -8.81 2.51
N SER A 27 2.80 -9.17 1.59
CA SER A 27 1.41 -8.73 1.58
C SER A 27 0.68 -9.23 2.84
N THR A 28 -0.45 -8.61 3.19
CA THR A 28 -1.25 -9.13 4.34
C THR A 28 -1.67 -10.57 4.10
N THR A 29 -2.04 -10.92 2.86
CA THR A 29 -2.39 -12.29 2.45
C THR A 29 -1.27 -13.27 2.80
N ALA A 30 -0.03 -12.98 2.40
CA ALA A 30 1.12 -13.84 2.67
C ALA A 30 1.51 -13.87 4.16
N LEU A 31 1.33 -12.76 4.89
CA LEU A 31 1.52 -12.74 6.33
C LEU A 31 0.54 -13.68 7.05
N LEU A 32 -0.70 -13.78 6.57
CA LEU A 32 -1.69 -14.71 7.09
C LEU A 32 -1.31 -16.15 6.79
N ASP A 33 -0.80 -16.44 5.57
CA ASP A 33 -0.29 -17.76 5.19
C ASP A 33 0.87 -18.18 6.10
N GLN A 34 1.86 -17.29 6.25
CA GLN A 34 3.05 -17.54 7.09
C GLN A 34 2.68 -17.75 8.58
N ALA A 35 1.59 -17.13 9.05
CA ALA A 35 1.10 -17.27 10.41
C ALA A 35 0.13 -18.44 10.59
N GLY A 36 -0.17 -19.22 9.54
CA GLY A 36 -1.09 -20.35 9.60
C GLY A 36 -2.55 -19.96 9.85
N VAL A 37 -2.93 -18.71 9.53
CA VAL A 37 -4.30 -18.22 9.73
C VAL A 37 -5.21 -18.70 8.61
N GLN A 38 -6.27 -19.45 8.96
CA GLN A 38 -7.18 -20.06 8.00
C GLN A 38 -8.67 -19.84 8.37
N GLY A 39 -9.58 -20.30 7.49
CA GLY A 39 -11.02 -20.30 7.70
C GLY A 39 -11.62 -18.93 7.94
N ASN A 40 -12.66 -18.86 8.75
CA ASN A 40 -13.41 -17.63 9.04
C ASN A 40 -12.55 -16.50 9.63
N LYS A 41 -11.48 -16.86 10.38
CA LYS A 41 -10.56 -15.86 10.93
C LYS A 41 -9.79 -15.15 9.81
N ARG A 42 -9.29 -15.91 8.84
CA ARG A 42 -8.63 -15.37 7.63
C ARG A 42 -9.56 -14.48 6.85
N GLU A 43 -10.75 -14.95 6.53
CA GLU A 43 -11.77 -14.23 5.77
C GLU A 43 -12.07 -12.86 6.39
N ARG A 44 -12.25 -12.80 7.71
CA ARG A 44 -12.47 -11.54 8.44
C ARG A 44 -11.30 -10.58 8.35
N ILE A 45 -10.07 -11.07 8.40
CA ILE A 45 -8.87 -10.22 8.35
C ILE A 45 -8.62 -9.72 6.93
N GLU A 46 -8.78 -10.59 5.94
CA GLU A 46 -8.40 -10.33 4.56
C GLU A 46 -9.48 -9.61 3.76
N ARG A 47 -10.76 -9.94 4.00
CA ARG A 47 -11.89 -9.49 3.18
C ARG A 47 -12.91 -8.60 3.88
N SER A 48 -12.62 -8.19 5.12
CA SER A 48 -13.45 -7.24 5.85
C SER A 48 -12.61 -6.10 6.42
N GLN A 49 -13.29 -5.01 6.82
CA GLN A 49 -12.60 -3.88 7.45
C GLN A 49 -11.99 -4.30 8.80
N ARG A 50 -10.69 -4.11 8.95
CA ARG A 50 -10.02 -4.26 10.25
C ARG A 50 -10.18 -2.97 11.08
N LEU A 51 -10.95 -3.05 12.12
CA LEU A 51 -11.18 -1.91 13.04
C LEU A 51 -10.06 -1.74 14.07
N GLN A 52 -9.26 -2.78 14.27
CA GLN A 52 -8.19 -2.80 15.26
C GLN A 52 -6.87 -3.28 14.65
N HIS A 53 -5.79 -2.81 15.22
CA HIS A 53 -4.48 -3.39 15.03
C HIS A 53 -4.45 -4.83 15.55
N LEU A 54 -3.85 -5.73 14.79
CA LEU A 54 -3.82 -7.16 15.12
C LEU A 54 -2.38 -7.64 15.29
N VAL A 55 -2.19 -8.60 16.19
CA VAL A 55 -0.96 -9.38 16.30
C VAL A 55 -1.29 -10.81 15.85
N LEU A 56 -0.58 -11.30 14.84
CA LEU A 56 -0.74 -12.65 14.32
C LEU A 56 -0.08 -13.68 15.25
N PRO A 57 -0.39 -14.98 15.11
CA PRO A 57 0.19 -16.04 15.97
C PRO A 57 1.71 -16.09 16.00
N ASN A 58 2.37 -15.68 14.92
CA ASN A 58 3.83 -15.61 14.79
C ASN A 58 4.42 -14.27 15.27
N GLY A 59 3.63 -13.39 15.92
CA GLY A 59 4.05 -12.10 16.45
C GLY A 59 4.06 -10.95 15.46
N VAL A 60 3.83 -11.23 14.16
CA VAL A 60 3.76 -10.17 13.14
C VAL A 60 2.52 -9.32 13.34
N GLN A 61 2.66 -8.02 13.17
CA GLN A 61 1.60 -7.04 13.39
C GLN A 61 0.99 -6.59 12.06
N VAL A 62 -0.34 -6.53 12.01
CA VAL A 62 -1.11 -6.05 10.86
C VAL A 62 -1.94 -4.84 11.28
N ARG A 63 -1.83 -3.74 10.52
CA ARG A 63 -2.52 -2.47 10.81
C ARG A 63 -4.02 -2.57 10.64
N ASP A 64 -4.73 -1.70 11.37
CA ASP A 64 -6.15 -1.45 11.13
C ASP A 64 -6.41 -0.75 9.78
N GLN A 65 -7.66 -0.78 9.36
CA GLN A 65 -8.19 -0.13 8.16
C GLN A 65 -9.31 0.86 8.53
N LYS A 66 -9.24 1.50 9.69
CA LYS A 66 -10.24 2.47 10.17
C LYS A 66 -10.59 3.55 9.15
N PRO A 67 -9.65 4.08 8.32
CA PRO A 67 -9.97 5.08 7.30
C PRO A 67 -10.79 4.55 6.11
N LEU A 68 -11.11 3.26 6.07
CA LEU A 68 -11.78 2.59 4.95
C LEU A 68 -13.10 1.91 5.37
N PRO A 69 -14.12 2.67 5.87
CA PRO A 69 -15.38 2.08 6.28
C PRO A 69 -16.14 1.47 5.11
N ALA A 70 -16.68 0.25 5.32
CA ALA A 70 -17.31 -0.55 4.27
C ALA A 70 -18.45 0.19 3.54
N ARG A 71 -19.28 0.96 4.28
CA ARG A 71 -20.37 1.76 3.69
C ARG A 71 -19.86 2.85 2.74
N ALA A 72 -18.83 3.59 3.16
CA ALA A 72 -18.24 4.64 2.31
C ALA A 72 -17.50 4.03 1.12
N LEU A 73 -16.86 2.87 1.32
CA LEU A 73 -16.21 2.12 0.27
C LEU A 73 -17.23 1.64 -0.77
N ALA A 74 -18.34 1.02 -0.36
CA ALA A 74 -19.39 0.55 -1.26
C ALA A 74 -19.96 1.69 -2.15
N ALA A 75 -20.07 2.91 -1.61
CA ALA A 75 -20.56 4.06 -2.35
C ALA A 75 -19.61 4.58 -3.45
N CYS A 76 -18.33 4.18 -3.44
CA CYS A 76 -17.33 4.65 -4.41
C CYS A 76 -16.71 3.54 -5.26
N LEU A 77 -17.07 2.28 -5.00
CA LEU A 77 -16.59 1.14 -5.79
C LEU A 77 -17.29 1.05 -7.15
N VAL A 78 -16.52 0.66 -8.15
CA VAL A 78 -16.98 0.41 -9.52
C VAL A 78 -16.67 -1.03 -9.87
N GLY A 79 -17.73 -1.81 -10.17
CA GLY A 79 -17.61 -3.17 -10.68
C GLY A 79 -17.03 -4.19 -9.68
N MET A 80 -17.09 -3.92 -8.37
CA MET A 80 -16.64 -4.86 -7.36
C MET A 80 -17.25 -4.61 -5.98
N LEU A 81 -17.24 -5.63 -5.12
CA LEU A 81 -17.74 -5.57 -3.76
C LEU A 81 -16.66 -5.07 -2.77
N PRO A 82 -17.05 -4.53 -1.60
CA PRO A 82 -16.10 -4.16 -0.55
C PRO A 82 -15.16 -5.28 -0.14
N SER A 83 -15.64 -6.52 -0.04
CA SER A 83 -14.82 -7.70 0.29
C SER A 83 -13.75 -7.98 -0.75
N GLU A 84 -14.06 -7.78 -2.03
CA GLU A 84 -13.09 -7.92 -3.12
C GLU A 84 -12.03 -6.81 -3.07
N TRP A 85 -12.43 -5.57 -2.74
CA TRP A 85 -11.50 -4.46 -2.56
C TRP A 85 -10.53 -4.70 -1.39
N TYR A 86 -11.06 -5.14 -0.23
CA TYR A 86 -10.20 -5.51 0.90
C TYR A 86 -9.22 -6.62 0.52
N GLY A 87 -9.68 -7.67 -0.17
CA GLY A 87 -8.80 -8.72 -0.68
C GLY A 87 -7.74 -8.18 -1.63
N LEU A 88 -8.12 -7.30 -2.56
CA LEU A 88 -7.20 -6.70 -3.52
C LEU A 88 -6.11 -5.87 -2.85
N ILE A 89 -6.43 -5.00 -1.90
CA ILE A 89 -5.41 -4.20 -1.20
C ILE A 89 -4.58 -5.04 -0.23
N ASN A 90 -5.13 -6.11 0.32
CA ASN A 90 -4.40 -7.01 1.22
C ASN A 90 -3.45 -7.97 0.48
N SER A 91 -3.60 -8.12 -0.83
CA SER A 91 -2.70 -8.92 -1.68
C SER A 91 -1.52 -8.12 -2.26
N GLN A 92 -1.31 -6.88 -1.84
CA GLN A 92 -0.27 -6.00 -2.35
C GLN A 92 0.64 -5.45 -1.25
N VAL A 93 1.87 -5.08 -1.62
CA VAL A 93 2.80 -4.27 -0.82
C VAL A 93 2.75 -2.84 -1.31
N PHE A 94 2.64 -1.87 -0.40
CA PHE A 94 2.44 -0.44 -0.70
C PHE A 94 3.66 0.40 -0.38
N PHE A 95 3.89 1.42 -1.21
CA PHE A 95 4.95 2.40 -1.03
C PHE A 95 4.39 3.82 -1.25
N TRP A 96 4.81 4.76 -0.41
CA TRP A 96 4.55 6.18 -0.59
C TRP A 96 5.58 6.81 -1.53
N LEU A 97 5.13 7.64 -2.45
CA LEU A 97 6.01 8.33 -3.37
C LEU A 97 6.54 9.66 -2.80
N ASP A 98 5.96 10.13 -1.72
CA ASP A 98 6.40 11.35 -1.04
C ASP A 98 6.43 11.18 0.49
N MET A 99 7.30 11.95 1.11
CA MET A 99 7.54 11.92 2.55
C MET A 99 6.35 12.48 3.35
N ASP A 100 5.61 13.43 2.80
CA ASP A 100 4.48 14.04 3.49
C ASP A 100 3.34 13.03 3.69
N ARG A 101 3.07 12.19 2.68
CA ARG A 101 2.09 11.10 2.80
C ARG A 101 2.56 10.04 3.78
N LEU A 102 3.85 9.67 3.74
CA LEU A 102 4.45 8.78 4.72
C LEU A 102 4.24 9.34 6.13
N ASN A 103 4.61 10.59 6.37
CA ASN A 103 4.54 11.22 7.68
C ASN A 103 3.11 11.37 8.19
N ARG A 104 2.13 11.64 7.31
CA ARG A 104 0.70 11.59 7.68
C ARG A 104 0.28 10.20 8.13
N GLN A 105 0.73 9.15 7.45
CA GLN A 105 0.47 7.78 7.91
C GLN A 105 1.18 7.50 9.23
N ARG A 106 2.44 7.97 9.39
CA ARG A 106 3.20 7.82 10.62
C ARG A 106 2.45 8.41 11.82
N LEU A 107 1.92 9.62 11.68
CA LEU A 107 1.11 10.27 12.73
C LEU A 107 -0.13 9.43 13.09
N ALA A 108 -0.79 8.82 12.12
CA ALA A 108 -1.95 7.97 12.34
C ALA A 108 -1.60 6.66 13.09
N CYS A 109 -0.32 6.27 13.18
CA CYS A 109 0.12 5.12 13.96
C CYS A 109 0.20 5.41 15.48
N GLY A 110 0.08 6.67 15.89
CA GLY A 110 0.10 7.08 17.30
C GLY A 110 1.45 6.76 17.98
N SER A 111 1.38 6.17 19.16
CA SER A 111 2.54 5.86 20.00
C SER A 111 3.32 4.60 19.58
N ARG A 112 2.88 3.87 18.53
CA ARG A 112 3.60 2.67 18.11
C ARG A 112 4.90 3.03 17.41
N PRO A 113 6.05 2.45 17.82
CA PRO A 113 7.32 2.60 17.11
C PRO A 113 7.20 2.08 15.67
N GLN A 114 7.86 2.74 14.74
CA GLN A 114 7.80 2.40 13.31
C GLN A 114 9.20 2.22 12.73
N VAL A 115 9.29 1.49 11.63
CA VAL A 115 10.47 1.46 10.76
C VAL A 115 10.08 1.96 9.38
N VAL A 116 10.91 2.80 8.80
CA VAL A 116 10.80 3.25 7.41
C VAL A 116 11.93 2.64 6.61
N LEU A 117 11.58 2.02 5.49
CA LEU A 117 12.53 1.64 4.47
C LEU A 117 12.48 2.68 3.35
N VAL A 118 13.64 3.22 3.02
CA VAL A 118 13.84 4.08 1.84
C VAL A 118 14.32 3.18 0.71
N ILE A 119 13.65 3.23 -0.40
CA ILE A 119 13.81 2.26 -1.49
C ILE A 119 14.15 3.00 -2.77
N ASP A 120 15.22 2.55 -3.42
CA ASP A 120 15.64 3.00 -4.74
C ASP A 120 14.63 2.52 -5.79
N VAL A 121 14.06 3.45 -6.55
CA VAL A 121 13.00 3.15 -7.51
C VAL A 121 13.53 2.44 -8.76
N GLU A 122 14.74 2.76 -9.20
CA GLU A 122 15.35 2.11 -10.38
C GLU A 122 15.55 0.62 -10.12
N ARG A 123 16.11 0.26 -8.94
CA ARG A 123 16.27 -1.14 -8.51
C ARG A 123 14.92 -1.82 -8.32
N LEU A 124 13.92 -1.10 -7.77
CA LEU A 124 12.57 -1.62 -7.57
C LEU A 124 11.92 -1.94 -8.93
N VAL A 125 12.01 -1.04 -9.91
CA VAL A 125 11.50 -1.24 -11.27
C VAL A 125 12.21 -2.41 -11.96
N ALA A 126 13.52 -2.48 -11.88
CA ALA A 126 14.28 -3.57 -12.48
C ALA A 126 13.84 -4.95 -11.95
N ARG A 127 13.47 -5.03 -10.66
CA ARG A 127 13.14 -6.30 -10.03
C ARG A 127 11.65 -6.65 -10.04
N TYR A 128 10.79 -5.65 -9.91
CA TYR A 128 9.35 -5.86 -9.71
C TYR A 128 8.48 -5.17 -10.76
N GLY A 129 9.03 -4.52 -11.78
CA GLY A 129 8.32 -3.69 -12.74
C GLY A 129 7.08 -4.32 -13.36
N GLU A 130 7.12 -5.64 -13.64
CA GLU A 130 5.98 -6.40 -14.17
C GLU A 130 4.80 -6.53 -13.19
N ARG A 131 5.09 -6.46 -11.89
CA ARG A 131 4.10 -6.57 -10.81
C ARG A 131 3.80 -5.22 -10.14
N MET A 132 4.41 -4.15 -10.65
CA MET A 132 4.19 -2.80 -10.13
C MET A 132 2.95 -2.17 -10.72
N ALA A 133 2.23 -1.44 -9.89
CA ALA A 133 1.14 -0.58 -10.30
C ALA A 133 1.15 0.74 -9.53
N LEU A 134 0.49 1.74 -10.08
CA LEU A 134 0.39 3.08 -9.50
C LEU A 134 -1.07 3.43 -9.24
N SER A 135 -1.31 4.21 -8.20
CA SER A 135 -2.62 4.76 -7.91
C SER A 135 -2.54 6.28 -7.71
N ARG A 136 -3.54 7.02 -8.25
CA ARG A 136 -3.69 8.46 -8.02
C ARG A 136 -4.21 8.79 -6.62
N ILE A 137 -4.78 7.83 -5.93
CA ILE A 137 -5.45 8.02 -4.64
C ILE A 137 -4.74 7.25 -3.53
N ASN A 138 -5.03 7.63 -2.29
CA ASN A 138 -4.80 6.77 -1.14
C ASN A 138 -5.88 5.68 -1.13
N SER A 139 -5.52 4.48 -1.57
CA SER A 139 -6.42 3.34 -1.72
C SER A 139 -6.98 2.85 -0.39
N GLY A 140 -6.23 3.03 0.69
CA GLY A 140 -6.61 2.68 2.06
C GLY A 140 -7.50 3.70 2.76
N ASN A 141 -7.98 4.76 2.09
CA ASN A 141 -8.82 5.80 2.69
C ASN A 141 -10.06 6.09 1.85
N ALA A 142 -11.24 5.90 2.45
CA ALA A 142 -12.54 6.24 1.87
C ALA A 142 -13.36 7.22 2.75
N ARG A 143 -12.71 7.96 3.64
CA ARG A 143 -13.35 9.03 4.41
C ARG A 143 -13.50 10.28 3.54
N ARG A 144 -14.53 11.09 3.78
CA ARG A 144 -14.74 12.42 3.16
C ARG A 144 -14.64 12.43 1.63
N ARG A 145 -15.76 12.26 0.95
CA ARG A 145 -15.88 12.30 -0.52
C ARG A 145 -14.87 11.36 -1.21
N PRO A 146 -14.98 10.04 -0.97
CA PRO A 146 -14.05 9.09 -1.54
C PRO A 146 -14.11 9.12 -3.07
N ALA A 147 -12.94 9.12 -3.70
CA ALA A 147 -12.85 8.99 -5.15
C ALA A 147 -13.37 7.61 -5.60
N ARG A 148 -14.00 7.58 -6.78
CA ARG A 148 -14.37 6.31 -7.44
C ARG A 148 -13.12 5.43 -7.57
N ARG A 149 -13.30 4.15 -7.31
CA ARG A 149 -12.22 3.17 -7.30
C ARG A 149 -12.71 1.79 -7.72
N GLY A 150 -11.83 0.95 -8.17
CA GLY A 150 -12.08 -0.42 -8.63
C GLY A 150 -10.77 -1.07 -9.04
N ARG A 151 -10.80 -2.17 -9.78
CA ARG A 151 -9.58 -2.83 -10.25
C ARG A 151 -8.66 -1.87 -11.02
N CYS A 152 -9.23 -1.02 -11.86
CA CYS A 152 -8.48 -0.03 -12.67
C CYS A 152 -7.82 1.10 -11.86
N THR A 153 -8.05 1.17 -10.54
CA THR A 153 -7.35 2.12 -9.65
C THR A 153 -5.84 1.86 -9.60
N PHE A 154 -5.45 0.62 -9.79
CA PHE A 154 -4.06 0.20 -9.81
C PHE A 154 -3.62 0.02 -11.27
N VAL A 155 -3.11 1.12 -11.86
CA VAL A 155 -2.63 1.12 -13.26
C VAL A 155 -1.26 0.47 -13.32
N PRO A 156 -1.06 -0.59 -14.13
CA PRO A 156 0.24 -1.22 -14.29
C PRO A 156 1.33 -0.22 -14.64
N TYR A 157 2.52 -0.37 -14.07
CA TYR A 157 3.61 0.59 -14.24
C TYR A 157 3.94 0.86 -15.71
N ARG A 158 4.09 -0.18 -16.53
CA ARG A 158 4.38 -0.04 -17.97
C ARG A 158 3.28 0.71 -18.72
N GLU A 159 2.03 0.43 -18.37
CA GLU A 159 0.90 1.13 -18.95
C GLU A 159 0.88 2.60 -18.55
N TRP A 160 1.12 2.89 -17.26
CA TRP A 160 1.20 4.26 -16.77
C TRP A 160 2.32 5.07 -17.45
N VAL A 161 3.48 4.47 -17.69
CA VAL A 161 4.58 5.13 -18.44
C VAL A 161 4.12 5.53 -19.83
N ASN A 162 3.41 4.67 -20.52
CA ASN A 162 2.98 4.88 -21.92
C ASN A 162 1.76 5.81 -22.02
N SER A 163 0.69 5.50 -21.30
CA SER A 163 -0.63 6.14 -21.46
C SER A 163 -1.11 6.94 -20.26
N GLY A 164 -0.37 6.94 -19.14
CA GLY A 164 -0.74 7.62 -17.90
C GLY A 164 -1.95 6.96 -17.24
N TRP A 165 -2.97 7.75 -17.00
CA TRP A 165 -4.17 7.34 -16.28
C TRP A 165 -5.34 6.98 -17.21
N SER A 166 -5.10 6.70 -18.49
CA SER A 166 -6.17 6.49 -19.47
C SER A 166 -7.07 5.31 -19.11
N SER A 167 -6.49 4.17 -18.78
CA SER A 167 -7.24 2.97 -18.41
C SER A 167 -8.04 3.12 -17.11
N GLU A 168 -7.46 3.81 -16.12
CA GLU A 168 -8.19 4.13 -14.87
C GLU A 168 -9.37 5.06 -15.18
N THR A 169 -9.13 6.08 -16.00
CA THR A 169 -10.15 7.07 -16.38
C THR A 169 -11.32 6.40 -17.10
N GLU A 170 -11.03 5.55 -18.06
CA GLU A 170 -12.03 4.78 -18.81
C GLU A 170 -12.72 3.76 -17.90
N GLY A 171 -11.98 2.91 -17.23
CA GLY A 171 -12.50 1.81 -16.41
C GLY A 171 -13.32 2.28 -15.20
N LEU A 172 -13.07 3.48 -14.67
CA LEU A 172 -13.85 4.07 -13.58
C LEU A 172 -14.92 5.07 -14.07
N GLY A 173 -15.03 5.33 -15.37
CA GLY A 173 -15.93 6.32 -15.92
C GLY A 173 -15.66 7.73 -15.37
N LEU A 174 -14.40 8.13 -15.34
CA LEU A 174 -13.96 9.45 -14.88
C LEU A 174 -13.88 10.42 -16.08
N CYS A 175 -14.08 11.71 -15.82
CA CYS A 175 -13.76 12.72 -16.82
C CYS A 175 -12.24 12.83 -17.00
N LEU A 176 -11.80 12.90 -18.26
CA LEU A 176 -10.42 13.24 -18.59
C LEU A 176 -10.10 14.61 -17.97
N ARG A 177 -9.08 14.66 -17.14
CA ARG A 177 -8.53 15.92 -16.64
C ARG A 177 -7.26 16.20 -17.41
N GLU A 178 -7.13 17.40 -17.95
CA GLU A 178 -5.96 17.86 -18.71
C GLU A 178 -4.66 17.84 -17.90
N ARG A 179 -4.73 17.87 -16.56
CA ARG A 179 -3.55 17.83 -15.69
C ARG A 179 -3.19 16.41 -15.30
N SER A 180 -1.95 16.03 -15.61
CA SER A 180 -1.31 14.86 -15.06
C SER A 180 -1.25 14.97 -13.53
N HIS A 181 -1.97 14.11 -12.83
CA HIS A 181 -1.82 13.98 -11.38
C HIS A 181 -0.64 13.07 -11.07
N PRO A 182 0.29 13.49 -10.20
CA PRO A 182 1.34 12.60 -9.74
C PRO A 182 0.70 11.39 -9.00
N PRO A 183 1.30 10.21 -9.10
CA PRO A 183 0.83 9.06 -8.35
C PRO A 183 0.90 9.33 -6.83
N ALA A 184 -0.08 8.79 -6.11
CA ALA A 184 -0.11 8.86 -4.64
C ALA A 184 0.56 7.64 -4.01
N GLU A 185 0.36 6.47 -4.60
CA GLU A 185 0.88 5.20 -4.13
C GLU A 185 1.51 4.42 -5.29
N LEU A 186 2.55 3.67 -4.96
CA LEU A 186 3.11 2.61 -5.76
C LEU A 186 2.84 1.30 -5.04
N THR A 187 2.48 0.26 -5.79
CA THR A 187 2.26 -1.08 -5.23
C THR A 187 3.05 -2.13 -5.98
N VAL A 188 3.36 -3.21 -5.28
CA VAL A 188 3.85 -4.47 -5.87
C VAL A 188 2.82 -5.54 -5.56
N ALA A 189 2.27 -6.18 -6.59
CA ALA A 189 1.33 -7.28 -6.44
C ALA A 189 2.04 -8.52 -5.83
N GLY A 190 1.41 -9.13 -4.83
CA GLY A 190 2.02 -10.22 -4.05
C GLY A 190 3.08 -9.68 -3.09
N ASP A 191 4.19 -10.39 -3.01
CA ASP A 191 5.26 -10.16 -2.04
C ASP A 191 6.50 -9.57 -2.70
N ALA A 192 7.26 -8.80 -1.93
CA ALA A 192 8.56 -8.26 -2.31
C ALA A 192 9.66 -8.88 -1.41
N THR A 193 9.93 -10.17 -1.59
CA THR A 193 10.84 -10.97 -0.74
C THR A 193 12.27 -10.48 -0.78
N ASP A 194 12.74 -10.03 -1.94
CA ASP A 194 14.11 -9.52 -2.12
C ASP A 194 14.23 -7.99 -1.99
N ILE A 195 13.26 -7.35 -1.35
CA ILE A 195 13.19 -5.89 -1.25
C ILE A 195 14.44 -5.27 -0.64
N MET A 196 15.15 -6.00 0.22
CA MET A 196 16.36 -5.53 0.86
C MET A 196 17.46 -5.14 -0.13
N ASN A 197 17.46 -5.72 -1.34
CA ASN A 197 18.38 -5.35 -2.42
C ASN A 197 18.05 -3.98 -3.05
N CYS A 198 16.86 -3.46 -2.78
CA CYS A 198 16.41 -2.15 -3.25
C CYS A 198 16.45 -1.09 -2.14
N VAL A 199 16.66 -1.48 -0.88
CA VAL A 199 16.71 -0.57 0.27
C VAL A 199 18.04 0.18 0.27
N THR A 200 17.97 1.52 0.38
CA THR A 200 19.14 2.39 0.53
C THR A 200 19.33 2.85 1.97
N ASP A 201 18.24 3.07 2.71
CA ASP A 201 18.29 3.54 4.08
C ASP A 201 17.18 2.93 4.92
N ILE A 202 17.42 2.84 6.23
CA ILE A 202 16.47 2.31 7.21
C ILE A 202 16.42 3.27 8.40
N HIS A 203 15.24 3.83 8.67
CA HIS A 203 15.01 4.73 9.79
C HIS A 203 14.10 4.07 10.83
N ARG A 204 14.53 4.05 12.08
CA ARG A 204 13.69 3.64 13.21
C ARG A 204 13.12 4.89 13.85
N LEU A 205 11.79 5.00 13.84
CA LEU A 205 11.08 6.17 14.34
C LEU A 205 10.45 5.85 15.71
N SER A 206 10.87 6.60 16.70
CA SER A 206 10.28 6.59 18.04
C SER A 206 8.83 7.15 18.01
N PRO A 207 8.01 6.93 19.07
CA PRO A 207 6.67 7.50 19.14
C PRO A 207 6.67 9.01 18.83
N GLY A 208 5.82 9.43 17.87
CA GLY A 208 5.71 10.85 17.45
C GLY A 208 6.81 11.37 16.52
N GLU A 209 7.90 10.64 16.35
CA GLU A 209 8.98 11.03 15.45
C GLU A 209 8.57 10.91 13.99
N LEU A 210 8.96 11.88 13.17
CA LEU A 210 8.70 11.92 11.72
C LEU A 210 10.00 11.72 10.95
N LEU A 211 9.88 11.16 9.75
CA LEU A 211 11.01 11.11 8.83
C LEU A 211 11.32 12.53 8.36
N ARG A 212 12.59 12.90 8.40
CA ARG A 212 13.11 14.19 7.91
C ARG A 212 13.93 13.97 6.65
N SER A 213 13.94 14.96 5.77
CA SER A 213 14.91 14.98 4.67
C SER A 213 16.33 15.01 5.24
N PRO A 214 17.26 14.28 4.63
CA PRO A 214 18.67 14.34 4.96
C PRO A 214 19.22 15.73 4.74
#